data_e9c6b58468da13510ac2fa65c0a62009
#
_entry.id   e9c6b58468da13510ac2fa65c0a62009
#
_cell.length_a   1.000
_cell.length_b   1.000
_cell.length_c   1.000
_cell.angle_alpha   90.00
_cell.angle_beta   90.00
_cell.angle_gamma   90.00
#
_symmetry.space_group_name_H-M   'P 1'
#
loop_
_entity.id
_entity.type
_entity.pdbx_description
1 polymer ?
#
loop_
_entity_poly.entity_id
_entity_poly.type
_entity_poly.pdbx_seq_one_letter_code
_entity_poly.pdbx_strand_id
1 'polypeptide(L)'
;MKRLFLLVAMLGLVCGSCDKNNDEAPNNGGVYDQTLTEATLAIDQLIAEGKDFVAEEVSWTADWYLDALMEYNEDFTKVTKICSALGGEPWSEIYEPVLNVYDNYVKRIALTEEFTIDDSQRGVFDYYYRTKTIYIDMPATEDYEEVAFEAKVMAVTSDYVVLEWTANEVNYRGVVKPVDLRIMERRSAELQVERVIAEMGEFDKSKVEELILGTWVGETQLCYEDAAYQRVHSVQALFGMPYMEPQAPLCDKYTFSAESVEVIRNSYVEPDSEPVTYNFDWSYEAETANLTISFNDGIASGALVAINDKAMYWQFEHREGYYILGFRRVN
;
A
#
# COMPACT_ATOMS: atom_id res chain seq x y z
N MET A 1 30.91 14.19 -8.14
CA MET A 1 30.72 12.84 -8.68
C MET A 1 29.87 11.93 -7.76
N LYS A 2 29.09 12.46 -6.80
CA LYS A 2 28.14 11.71 -5.93
C LYS A 2 26.66 11.94 -6.29
N ARG A 3 26.37 12.81 -7.26
CA ARG A 3 25.04 13.36 -7.51
C ARG A 3 24.08 12.50 -8.35
N LEU A 4 24.51 11.36 -8.86
CA LEU A 4 23.77 10.62 -9.86
C LEU A 4 23.39 9.18 -9.44
N PHE A 5 23.89 8.70 -8.29
CA PHE A 5 23.52 7.38 -7.76
C PHE A 5 22.04 7.31 -7.29
N LEU A 6 21.40 8.46 -7.13
CA LEU A 6 20.15 8.54 -6.41
C LEU A 6 18.91 8.55 -7.26
N LEU A 7 19.03 8.87 -8.54
CA LEU A 7 17.87 8.75 -9.42
C LEU A 7 17.49 7.30 -9.66
N VAL A 8 18.49 6.44 -9.78
CA VAL A 8 18.31 4.99 -9.73
C VAL A 8 17.74 4.56 -8.37
N ALA A 9 18.03 5.26 -7.28
CA ALA A 9 17.51 4.96 -5.95
C ALA A 9 16.09 5.48 -5.68
N MET A 10 15.62 6.53 -6.37
CA MET A 10 14.24 7.00 -6.21
C MET A 10 13.25 6.30 -7.13
N LEU A 11 13.71 5.92 -8.33
CA LEU A 11 13.01 5.02 -9.24
C LEU A 11 13.43 3.56 -8.98
N GLY A 12 14.38 3.34 -8.09
CA GLY A 12 15.00 2.05 -7.94
C GLY A 12 15.64 1.82 -6.58
N LEU A 13 14.90 1.85 -5.47
CA LEU A 13 15.26 1.00 -4.31
C LEU A 13 15.26 -0.49 -4.69
N VAL A 14 14.76 -0.84 -5.86
CA VAL A 14 14.87 -2.17 -6.46
C VAL A 14 16.31 -2.50 -6.92
N CYS A 15 17.19 -1.52 -7.13
CA CYS A 15 18.57 -1.76 -7.60
C CYS A 15 19.61 -1.88 -6.49
N GLY A 16 19.25 -1.83 -5.20
CA GLY A 16 20.19 -1.98 -4.07
C GLY A 16 20.82 -3.35 -3.94
N SER A 17 20.41 -4.35 -4.73
CA SER A 17 20.96 -5.71 -4.71
C SER A 17 21.51 -6.18 -6.07
N CYS A 18 21.78 -5.28 -7.00
CA CYS A 18 22.48 -5.66 -8.24
C CYS A 18 23.96 -5.90 -7.96
N ASP A 19 24.27 -7.05 -7.41
CA ASP A 19 25.62 -7.58 -7.35
C ASP A 19 26.13 -7.80 -8.79
N LYS A 20 27.32 -7.29 -9.11
CA LYS A 20 27.90 -7.21 -10.46
C LYS A 20 28.22 -8.55 -11.13
N ASN A 21 27.76 -9.68 -10.58
CA ASN A 21 28.19 -11.01 -11.02
C ASN A 21 27.08 -12.05 -11.24
N ASN A 22 25.81 -11.67 -11.35
CA ASN A 22 24.78 -12.64 -11.73
C ASN A 22 24.10 -12.23 -13.03
N ASP A 23 24.37 -12.98 -14.11
CA ASP A 23 23.63 -12.94 -15.39
C ASP A 23 22.19 -13.52 -15.26
N GLU A 24 21.72 -13.78 -14.05
CA GLU A 24 20.35 -14.23 -13.77
C GLU A 24 19.53 -13.04 -13.24
N ALA A 25 18.42 -12.74 -13.92
CA ALA A 25 17.41 -11.79 -13.46
C ALA A 25 16.99 -12.13 -12.02
N PRO A 26 16.79 -11.14 -11.11
CA PRO A 26 16.36 -11.40 -9.76
C PRO A 26 15.02 -12.15 -9.81
N ASN A 27 14.99 -13.34 -9.26
CA ASN A 27 13.84 -14.21 -9.18
C ASN A 27 12.92 -13.71 -8.05
N ASN A 28 12.25 -12.59 -8.29
CA ASN A 28 11.17 -12.11 -7.44
C ASN A 28 9.94 -12.96 -7.80
N GLY A 29 9.57 -13.89 -6.96
CA GLY A 29 8.63 -15.01 -7.06
C GLY A 29 7.24 -14.79 -7.67
N GLY A 30 7.10 -13.99 -8.70
CA GLY A 30 5.87 -13.68 -9.48
C GLY A 30 6.17 -13.52 -10.97
N VAL A 31 6.02 -14.58 -11.71
CA VAL A 31 5.39 -14.69 -13.04
C VAL A 31 6.00 -13.96 -14.26
N TYR A 32 7.16 -13.34 -14.29
CA TYR A 32 7.66 -12.80 -15.57
C TYR A 32 9.11 -13.19 -15.87
N ASP A 33 9.27 -14.36 -16.48
CA ASP A 33 10.51 -14.74 -17.20
C ASP A 33 10.52 -14.04 -18.58
N GLN A 34 10.54 -12.70 -18.55
CA GLN A 34 10.51 -11.88 -19.76
C GLN A 34 11.93 -11.80 -20.35
N THR A 35 12.10 -12.27 -21.57
CA THR A 35 13.38 -12.10 -22.25
C THR A 35 13.64 -10.63 -22.60
N LEU A 36 14.92 -10.24 -22.73
CA LEU A 36 15.29 -8.86 -23.13
C LEU A 36 14.66 -8.44 -24.48
N THR A 37 14.42 -9.40 -25.37
CA THR A 37 13.76 -9.15 -26.65
C THR A 37 12.28 -8.86 -26.45
N GLU A 38 11.58 -9.64 -25.62
CA GLU A 38 10.17 -9.40 -25.30
C GLU A 38 9.99 -8.07 -24.58
N ALA A 39 10.88 -7.74 -23.64
CA ALA A 39 10.87 -6.44 -22.97
C ALA A 39 11.05 -5.28 -23.95
N THR A 40 11.97 -5.40 -24.93
CA THR A 40 12.16 -4.39 -25.98
C THR A 40 10.87 -4.22 -26.78
N LEU A 41 10.27 -5.32 -27.26
CA LEU A 41 9.04 -5.28 -28.06
C LEU A 41 7.87 -4.70 -27.26
N ALA A 42 7.74 -5.03 -26.00
CA ALA A 42 6.67 -4.51 -25.14
C ALA A 42 6.77 -2.99 -24.98
N ILE A 43 7.96 -2.44 -24.67
CA ILE A 43 8.15 -1.00 -24.56
C ILE A 43 7.94 -0.30 -25.91
N ASP A 44 8.43 -0.86 -27.01
CA ASP A 44 8.23 -0.30 -28.36
C ASP A 44 6.74 -0.28 -28.73
N GLN A 45 5.96 -1.30 -28.34
CA GLN A 45 4.52 -1.32 -28.51
C GLN A 45 3.83 -0.19 -27.72
N LEU A 46 4.16 -0.01 -26.44
CA LEU A 46 3.61 1.09 -25.63
C LEU A 46 3.93 2.46 -26.26
N ILE A 47 5.16 2.63 -26.75
CA ILE A 47 5.53 3.87 -27.45
C ILE A 47 4.71 4.03 -28.74
N ALA A 48 4.54 2.98 -29.53
CA ALA A 48 3.77 3.05 -30.79
C ALA A 48 2.31 3.42 -30.54
N GLU A 49 1.70 2.92 -29.46
CA GLU A 49 0.32 3.20 -29.07
C GLU A 49 0.11 4.63 -28.60
N GLY A 50 1.05 5.19 -27.82
CA GLY A 50 0.89 6.50 -27.16
C GLY A 50 1.70 7.66 -27.78
N LYS A 51 2.48 7.47 -28.83
CA LYS A 51 3.42 8.50 -29.38
C LYS A 51 2.75 9.74 -29.97
N ASP A 52 1.52 9.61 -30.46
CA ASP A 52 0.80 10.67 -31.17
C ASP A 52 -0.02 11.56 -30.23
N PHE A 53 0.37 11.64 -28.96
CA PHE A 53 -0.29 12.47 -27.96
C PHE A 53 -0.13 13.97 -28.23
N VAL A 54 -1.14 14.75 -27.85
CA VAL A 54 -1.12 16.21 -27.91
C VAL A 54 -0.43 16.74 -26.65
N ALA A 55 0.78 17.24 -26.82
CA ALA A 55 1.64 17.58 -25.67
C ALA A 55 1.07 18.67 -24.75
N GLU A 56 0.30 19.63 -25.31
CA GLU A 56 -0.36 20.69 -24.56
C GLU A 56 -1.54 20.22 -23.70
N GLU A 57 -2.08 19.05 -24.00
CA GLU A 57 -3.25 18.49 -23.32
C GLU A 57 -2.88 17.48 -22.21
N VAL A 58 -1.59 17.18 -22.04
CA VAL A 58 -1.14 16.22 -21.03
C VAL A 58 -1.32 16.81 -19.65
N SER A 59 -2.14 16.14 -18.83
CA SER A 59 -2.27 16.43 -17.39
C SER A 59 -1.33 15.54 -16.60
N TRP A 60 -0.51 16.15 -15.78
CA TRP A 60 0.42 15.47 -14.87
C TRP A 60 -0.12 15.36 -13.44
N THR A 61 -1.23 16.02 -13.15
CA THR A 61 -1.84 15.99 -11.81
C THR A 61 -2.40 14.63 -11.50
N ALA A 62 -1.61 13.81 -10.83
CA ALA A 62 -1.93 12.44 -10.40
C ALA A 62 -0.86 11.93 -9.43
N ASP A 63 -1.12 10.78 -8.87
CA ASP A 63 -0.16 9.96 -8.14
C ASP A 63 0.45 8.95 -9.12
N TRP A 64 1.77 8.98 -9.27
CA TRP A 64 2.49 8.19 -10.26
C TRP A 64 3.42 7.19 -9.62
N TYR A 65 3.36 5.92 -10.02
CA TYR A 65 4.35 4.93 -9.64
C TYR A 65 5.12 4.40 -10.87
N LEU A 66 6.32 3.90 -10.64
CA LEU A 66 7.15 3.28 -11.66
C LEU A 66 6.74 1.82 -11.84
N ASP A 67 6.06 1.50 -12.95
CA ASP A 67 5.64 0.13 -13.29
C ASP A 67 6.78 -0.69 -13.90
N ALA A 68 7.63 -0.05 -14.71
CA ALA A 68 8.78 -0.73 -15.32
C ALA A 68 9.98 0.18 -15.49
N LEU A 69 11.17 -0.41 -15.40
CA LEU A 69 12.45 0.25 -15.64
C LEU A 69 13.38 -0.67 -16.43
N MET A 70 13.90 -0.18 -17.55
CA MET A 70 14.78 -0.92 -18.45
C MET A 70 16.03 -0.10 -18.77
N GLU A 71 17.20 -0.75 -18.75
CA GLU A 71 18.42 -0.19 -19.34
C GLU A 71 18.48 -0.50 -20.84
N TYR A 72 18.96 0.47 -21.62
CA TYR A 72 19.07 0.39 -23.07
C TYR A 72 20.52 0.54 -23.55
N ASN A 73 20.78 0.05 -24.76
CA ASN A 73 22.01 0.35 -25.48
C ASN A 73 22.11 1.85 -25.86
N GLU A 74 23.26 2.29 -26.38
CA GLU A 74 23.58 3.70 -26.66
C GLU A 74 22.56 4.41 -27.56
N ASP A 75 21.93 3.70 -28.49
CA ASP A 75 20.98 4.25 -29.46
C ASP A 75 19.50 3.99 -29.12
N PHE A 76 19.19 3.52 -27.92
CA PHE A 76 17.85 3.21 -27.42
C PHE A 76 17.09 2.18 -28.29
N THR A 77 17.76 1.30 -28.98
CA THR A 77 17.12 0.32 -29.88
C THR A 77 16.87 -1.04 -29.23
N LYS A 78 17.55 -1.34 -28.12
CA LYS A 78 17.48 -2.65 -27.48
C LYS A 78 17.65 -2.55 -25.98
N VAL A 79 16.79 -3.27 -25.24
CA VAL A 79 16.95 -3.49 -23.79
C VAL A 79 18.20 -4.33 -23.54
N THR A 80 19.05 -3.88 -22.65
CA THR A 80 20.26 -4.56 -22.20
C THR A 80 20.09 -5.19 -20.83
N LYS A 81 19.17 -4.61 -20.01
CA LYS A 81 18.84 -5.14 -18.68
C LYS A 81 17.43 -4.74 -18.28
N ILE A 82 16.72 -5.65 -17.65
CA ILE A 82 15.42 -5.40 -17.00
C ILE A 82 15.70 -5.10 -15.52
N CYS A 83 15.45 -3.86 -15.10
CA CYS A 83 15.58 -3.46 -13.70
C CYS A 83 14.27 -3.69 -12.93
N SER A 84 13.13 -3.41 -13.59
CA SER A 84 11.78 -3.75 -13.11
C SER A 84 10.94 -4.15 -14.32
N ALA A 85 10.23 -5.28 -14.24
CA ALA A 85 9.41 -5.81 -15.32
C ALA A 85 8.04 -5.10 -15.39
N LEU A 86 7.46 -5.03 -16.60
CA LEU A 86 6.11 -4.50 -16.83
C LEU A 86 5.05 -5.32 -16.09
N GLY A 87 4.04 -4.64 -15.55
CA GLY A 87 2.84 -5.26 -15.00
C GLY A 87 3.02 -5.74 -13.55
N GLY A 88 3.99 -5.20 -12.83
CA GLY A 88 4.08 -5.37 -11.38
C GLY A 88 2.86 -4.79 -10.67
N GLU A 89 2.44 -5.43 -9.57
CA GLU A 89 1.44 -4.83 -8.69
C GLU A 89 2.06 -3.64 -7.96
N PRO A 90 1.38 -2.47 -7.91
CA PRO A 90 1.85 -1.35 -7.11
C PRO A 90 2.03 -1.79 -5.66
N TRP A 91 3.20 -1.46 -5.09
CA TRP A 91 3.56 -1.84 -3.71
C TRP A 91 3.60 -3.36 -3.44
N SER A 92 3.98 -4.16 -4.43
CA SER A 92 4.41 -5.53 -4.18
C SER A 92 5.62 -5.57 -3.23
N GLU A 93 6.42 -4.50 -3.23
CA GLU A 93 7.51 -4.25 -2.28
C GLU A 93 7.21 -3.01 -1.41
N ILE A 94 7.57 -3.07 -0.13
CA ILE A 94 7.19 -2.12 0.93
C ILE A 94 7.71 -0.70 0.69
N TYR A 95 8.72 -0.51 -0.16
CA TYR A 95 9.46 0.76 -0.30
C TYR A 95 9.30 1.44 -1.65
N GLU A 96 8.40 1.00 -2.52
CA GLU A 96 8.22 1.64 -3.82
C GLU A 96 7.63 3.06 -3.66
N PRO A 97 8.37 4.11 -4.00
CA PRO A 97 7.87 5.48 -3.86
C PRO A 97 6.85 5.82 -4.95
N VAL A 98 5.88 6.63 -4.56
CA VAL A 98 4.95 7.28 -5.47
C VAL A 98 5.30 8.75 -5.56
N LEU A 99 5.24 9.30 -6.77
CA LEU A 99 5.34 10.74 -7.00
C LEU A 99 3.94 11.33 -7.11
N ASN A 100 3.53 12.08 -6.12
CA ASN A 100 2.32 12.89 -6.19
C ASN A 100 2.66 14.20 -6.90
N VAL A 101 2.08 14.42 -8.08
CA VAL A 101 2.26 15.63 -8.89
C VAL A 101 0.99 16.44 -8.86
N TYR A 102 1.11 17.73 -8.52
CA TYR A 102 0.01 18.68 -8.55
C TYR A 102 0.52 20.04 -9.08
N ASP A 103 0.02 20.46 -10.24
CA ASP A 103 0.50 21.64 -11.00
C ASP A 103 2.03 21.58 -11.23
N ASN A 104 2.78 22.50 -10.65
CA ASN A 104 4.24 22.60 -10.71
C ASN A 104 4.95 22.08 -9.44
N TYR A 105 4.26 21.26 -8.69
CA TYR A 105 4.72 20.75 -7.42
C TYR A 105 4.75 19.20 -7.43
N VAL A 106 5.78 18.64 -6.83
CA VAL A 106 5.91 17.19 -6.66
C VAL A 106 6.28 16.86 -5.22
N LYS A 107 5.72 15.79 -4.71
CA LYS A 107 6.18 15.17 -3.47
C LYS A 107 6.37 13.67 -3.66
N ARG A 108 7.38 13.17 -2.97
CA ARG A 108 7.62 11.74 -2.83
C ARG A 108 6.76 11.22 -1.68
N ILE A 109 6.09 10.11 -1.93
CA ILE A 109 5.32 9.37 -0.92
C ILE A 109 5.85 7.95 -0.90
N ALA A 110 6.23 7.45 0.25
CA ALA A 110 6.74 6.09 0.41
C ALA A 110 6.24 5.48 1.73
N LEU A 111 6.23 4.13 1.80
CA LEU A 111 6.10 3.42 3.05
C LEU A 111 7.45 3.31 3.74
N THR A 112 7.49 3.60 5.02
CA THR A 112 8.69 3.40 5.86
C THR A 112 8.80 1.95 6.32
N GLU A 113 9.93 1.59 6.94
CA GLU A 113 10.11 0.29 7.63
C GLU A 113 9.11 0.06 8.77
N GLU A 114 8.52 1.13 9.30
CA GLU A 114 7.47 1.08 10.32
C GLU A 114 6.06 0.99 9.74
N PHE A 115 5.95 0.83 8.41
CA PHE A 115 4.69 0.83 7.65
C PHE A 115 3.88 2.13 7.79
N THR A 116 4.55 3.24 8.03
CA THR A 116 3.94 4.57 8.01
C THR A 116 4.18 5.24 6.66
N ILE A 117 3.27 6.13 6.27
CA ILE A 117 3.43 6.90 5.03
C ILE A 117 4.33 8.11 5.32
N ASP A 118 5.42 8.21 4.56
CA ASP A 118 6.32 9.36 4.60
C ASP A 118 6.17 10.20 3.33
N ASP A 119 5.92 11.51 3.51
CA ASP A 119 5.81 12.50 2.43
C ASP A 119 6.78 13.69 2.64
N SER A 120 7.90 13.47 3.30
CA SER A 120 8.82 14.51 3.75
C SER A 120 9.61 15.17 2.63
N GLN A 121 9.82 14.50 1.50
CA GLN A 121 10.55 15.08 0.36
C GLN A 121 9.61 15.71 -0.65
N ARG A 122 9.88 17.00 -0.98
CA ARG A 122 9.03 17.84 -1.83
C ARG A 122 9.88 18.68 -2.75
N GLY A 123 9.32 19.04 -3.91
CA GLY A 123 10.05 19.82 -4.89
C GLY A 123 9.21 20.41 -6.01
N VAL A 124 9.87 20.75 -7.08
CA VAL A 124 9.28 21.35 -8.28
C VAL A 124 9.11 20.28 -9.35
N PHE A 125 7.99 20.34 -10.04
CA PHE A 125 7.70 19.58 -11.25
C PHE A 125 7.41 20.56 -12.39
N ASP A 126 8.13 20.44 -13.50
CA ASP A 126 7.88 21.21 -14.72
C ASP A 126 7.68 20.28 -15.92
N TYR A 127 6.73 20.63 -16.79
CA TYR A 127 6.54 19.97 -18.07
C TYR A 127 6.68 20.96 -19.21
N TYR A 128 7.71 20.77 -20.03
CA TYR A 128 7.99 21.58 -21.21
C TYR A 128 7.34 20.92 -22.44
N TYR A 129 6.09 21.26 -22.74
CA TYR A 129 5.31 20.62 -23.81
C TYR A 129 5.95 20.73 -25.19
N ARG A 130 6.69 21.82 -25.49
CA ARG A 130 7.36 22.02 -26.79
C ARG A 130 8.49 21.03 -27.02
N THR A 131 9.21 20.65 -26.03
CA THR A 131 10.30 19.66 -26.09
C THR A 131 9.84 18.28 -25.64
N LYS A 132 8.61 18.17 -25.12
CA LYS A 132 8.06 16.95 -24.50
C LYS A 132 8.98 16.45 -23.38
N THR A 133 9.42 17.33 -22.50
CA THR A 133 10.39 17.01 -21.45
C THR A 133 9.78 17.35 -20.08
N ILE A 134 9.88 16.42 -19.13
CA ILE A 134 9.62 16.68 -17.71
C ILE A 134 10.91 17.00 -16.99
N TYR A 135 10.80 17.84 -15.98
CA TYR A 135 11.87 18.16 -15.05
C TYR A 135 11.34 18.03 -13.60
N ILE A 136 12.09 17.34 -12.76
CA ILE A 136 11.80 17.19 -11.33
C ILE A 136 13.04 17.63 -10.56
N ASP A 137 12.85 18.52 -9.57
CA ASP A 137 13.89 18.96 -8.67
C ASP A 137 13.36 18.91 -7.23
N MET A 138 13.87 17.94 -6.47
CA MET A 138 13.55 17.78 -5.05
C MET A 138 14.83 17.95 -4.24
N PRO A 139 14.92 18.99 -3.39
CA PRO A 139 16.10 19.21 -2.56
C PRO A 139 16.30 18.08 -1.56
N ALA A 140 17.53 17.89 -1.12
CA ALA A 140 17.85 16.95 -0.05
C ALA A 140 17.09 17.32 1.24
N THR A 141 16.69 16.28 1.97
CA THR A 141 16.15 16.39 3.34
C THR A 141 17.08 15.66 4.31
N GLU A 142 16.70 15.53 5.57
CA GLU A 142 17.44 14.72 6.55
C GLU A 142 17.50 13.26 6.15
N ASP A 143 16.41 12.74 5.57
CA ASP A 143 16.23 11.31 5.25
C ASP A 143 16.47 11.00 3.77
N TYR A 144 16.40 12.00 2.87
CA TYR A 144 16.49 11.81 1.43
C TYR A 144 17.50 12.75 0.80
N GLU A 145 18.26 12.23 -0.13
CA GLU A 145 19.19 13.02 -0.93
C GLU A 145 18.45 13.86 -1.99
N GLU A 146 19.14 14.87 -2.54
CA GLU A 146 18.66 15.72 -3.63
C GLU A 146 18.39 14.90 -4.90
N VAL A 147 17.28 15.21 -5.57
CA VAL A 147 16.91 14.64 -6.87
C VAL A 147 16.78 15.75 -7.90
N ALA A 148 17.58 15.67 -8.93
CA ALA A 148 17.41 16.47 -10.14
C ALA A 148 17.23 15.52 -11.33
N PHE A 149 16.06 15.52 -11.95
CA PHE A 149 15.68 14.59 -13.00
C PHE A 149 15.12 15.28 -14.22
N GLU A 150 15.61 14.91 -15.39
CA GLU A 150 15.09 15.33 -16.67
C GLU A 150 14.84 14.10 -17.54
N ALA A 151 13.64 14.00 -18.11
CA ALA A 151 13.29 12.89 -19.01
C ALA A 151 12.41 13.36 -20.17
N LYS A 152 12.62 12.75 -21.33
CA LYS A 152 11.79 12.94 -22.50
C LYS A 152 10.54 12.06 -22.41
N VAL A 153 9.38 12.63 -22.72
CA VAL A 153 8.10 11.92 -22.81
C VAL A 153 7.99 11.31 -24.19
N MET A 154 8.00 9.99 -24.25
CA MET A 154 7.96 9.23 -25.51
C MET A 154 6.54 8.85 -25.93
N ALA A 155 5.68 8.55 -24.95
CA ALA A 155 4.28 8.17 -25.17
C ALA A 155 3.42 8.55 -23.95
N VAL A 156 2.16 8.87 -24.20
CA VAL A 156 1.14 9.16 -23.19
C VAL A 156 -0.18 8.55 -23.58
N THR A 157 -0.80 7.84 -22.65
CA THR A 157 -2.20 7.37 -22.74
C THR A 157 -2.91 7.71 -21.42
N SER A 158 -4.17 7.30 -21.26
CA SER A 158 -4.87 7.40 -19.97
C SER A 158 -4.24 6.50 -18.87
N ASP A 159 -3.56 5.44 -19.27
CA ASP A 159 -3.18 4.34 -18.40
C ASP A 159 -1.68 4.33 -18.06
N TYR A 160 -0.86 5.03 -18.87
CA TYR A 160 0.59 5.07 -18.68
C TYR A 160 1.26 6.24 -19.40
N VAL A 161 2.49 6.54 -18.95
CA VAL A 161 3.45 7.39 -19.65
C VAL A 161 4.77 6.64 -19.80
N VAL A 162 5.38 6.70 -20.99
CA VAL A 162 6.74 6.18 -21.23
C VAL A 162 7.72 7.33 -21.22
N LEU A 163 8.74 7.24 -20.35
CA LEU A 163 9.81 8.20 -20.19
C LEU A 163 11.14 7.63 -20.71
N GLU A 164 11.99 8.49 -21.29
CA GLU A 164 13.33 8.17 -21.79
C GLU A 164 14.34 9.17 -21.24
N TRP A 165 15.45 8.68 -20.66
CA TRP A 165 16.52 9.53 -20.12
C TRP A 165 17.87 8.82 -20.11
N THR A 166 18.93 9.60 -19.91
CA THR A 166 20.29 9.08 -19.70
C THR A 166 20.78 9.53 -18.34
N ALA A 167 21.30 8.59 -17.58
CA ALA A 167 21.86 8.86 -16.26
C ALA A 167 23.12 8.01 -16.07
N ASN A 168 24.22 8.60 -15.58
CA ASN A 168 25.51 7.89 -15.39
C ASN A 168 26.02 7.16 -16.64
N GLU A 169 25.86 7.75 -17.81
CA GLU A 169 26.23 7.13 -19.10
C GLU A 169 25.41 5.86 -19.42
N VAL A 170 24.31 5.63 -18.71
CA VAL A 170 23.36 4.54 -18.97
C VAL A 170 22.04 5.13 -19.47
N ASN A 171 21.51 4.55 -20.52
CA ASN A 171 20.23 4.91 -21.11
C ASN A 171 19.10 4.10 -20.47
N TYR A 172 18.01 4.78 -20.13
CA TYR A 172 16.85 4.20 -19.47
C TYR A 172 15.57 4.52 -20.20
N ARG A 173 14.64 3.58 -20.19
CA ARG A 173 13.21 3.84 -20.38
C ARG A 173 12.45 3.33 -19.18
N GLY A 174 11.53 4.16 -18.68
CA GLY A 174 10.62 3.82 -17.60
C GLY A 174 9.18 3.95 -18.05
N VAL A 175 8.32 3.09 -17.52
CA VAL A 175 6.86 3.20 -17.65
C VAL A 175 6.31 3.61 -16.31
N VAL A 176 5.64 4.76 -16.27
CA VAL A 176 4.94 5.23 -15.08
C VAL A 176 3.43 5.13 -15.29
N LYS A 177 2.72 4.76 -14.24
CA LYS A 177 1.27 4.62 -14.25
C LYS A 177 0.63 5.46 -13.15
N PRO A 178 -0.57 6.00 -13.38
CA PRO A 178 -1.33 6.60 -12.31
C PRO A 178 -1.78 5.54 -11.30
N VAL A 179 -1.83 5.91 -10.04
CA VAL A 179 -2.26 5.02 -8.97
C VAL A 179 -3.15 5.76 -7.97
N ASP A 180 -4.01 5.02 -7.29
CA ASP A 180 -4.79 5.54 -6.17
C ASP A 180 -3.99 5.39 -4.88
N LEU A 181 -3.59 6.50 -4.24
CA LEU A 181 -2.88 6.50 -2.96
C LEU A 181 -3.59 5.72 -1.85
N ARG A 182 -4.92 5.55 -1.96
CA ARG A 182 -5.66 4.70 -1.03
C ARG A 182 -5.21 3.24 -1.04
N ILE A 183 -4.56 2.79 -2.11
CA ILE A 183 -3.96 1.45 -2.15
C ILE A 183 -2.77 1.38 -1.17
N MET A 184 -1.92 2.41 -1.12
CA MET A 184 -0.82 2.50 -0.17
C MET A 184 -1.32 2.54 1.28
N GLU A 185 -2.36 3.33 1.56
CA GLU A 185 -2.98 3.40 2.89
C GLU A 185 -3.50 2.03 3.34
N ARG A 186 -4.19 1.32 2.44
CA ARG A 186 -4.70 -0.03 2.69
C ARG A 186 -3.57 -1.01 2.98
N ARG A 187 -2.52 -1.00 2.15
CA ARG A 187 -1.37 -1.89 2.33
C ARG A 187 -0.60 -1.60 3.61
N SER A 188 -0.41 -0.33 3.95
CA SER A 188 0.17 0.09 5.22
C SER A 188 -0.63 -0.46 6.42
N ALA A 189 -1.95 -0.29 6.39
CA ALA A 189 -2.83 -0.78 7.46
C ALA A 189 -2.76 -2.30 7.61
N GLU A 190 -2.78 -3.03 6.50
CA GLU A 190 -2.66 -4.48 6.48
C GLU A 190 -1.34 -4.95 7.11
N LEU A 191 -0.21 -4.41 6.68
CA LEU A 191 1.11 -4.75 7.18
C LEU A 191 1.27 -4.44 8.68
N GLN A 192 0.70 -3.33 9.14
CA GLN A 192 0.71 -3.01 10.58
C GLN A 192 -0.07 -4.03 11.40
N VAL A 193 -1.26 -4.44 10.94
CA VAL A 193 -2.07 -5.46 11.61
C VAL A 193 -1.37 -6.81 11.60
N GLU A 194 -0.82 -7.24 10.46
CA GLU A 194 -0.05 -8.47 10.34
C GLU A 194 1.14 -8.50 11.32
N ARG A 195 1.88 -7.38 11.41
CA ARG A 195 3.00 -7.25 12.35
C ARG A 195 2.55 -7.41 13.79
N VAL A 196 1.49 -6.71 14.20
CA VAL A 196 0.99 -6.78 15.58
C VAL A 196 0.52 -8.20 15.91
N ILE A 197 -0.21 -8.85 15.02
CA ILE A 197 -0.63 -10.25 15.19
C ILE A 197 0.59 -11.17 15.33
N ALA A 198 1.62 -11.00 14.49
CA ALA A 198 2.85 -11.78 14.57
C ALA A 198 3.62 -11.55 15.88
N GLU A 199 3.69 -10.31 16.37
CA GLU A 199 4.33 -9.96 17.65
C GLU A 199 3.57 -10.53 18.86
N MET A 200 2.24 -10.68 18.79
CA MET A 200 1.44 -11.32 19.83
C MET A 200 1.72 -12.82 19.93
N GLY A 201 2.13 -13.45 18.81
CA GLY A 201 2.49 -14.86 18.76
C GLY A 201 1.31 -15.83 18.95
N GLU A 202 1.66 -17.08 19.19
CA GLU A 202 0.65 -18.14 19.43
C GLU A 202 -0.03 -17.98 20.80
N PHE A 203 -1.32 -18.28 20.86
CA PHE A 203 -2.11 -18.26 22.09
C PHE A 203 -2.70 -19.62 22.44
N ASP A 204 -2.96 -19.85 23.72
CA ASP A 204 -3.60 -21.08 24.21
C ASP A 204 -5.13 -21.01 23.96
N LYS A 205 -5.58 -21.71 22.94
CA LYS A 205 -6.99 -21.74 22.53
C LYS A 205 -7.95 -22.19 23.64
N SER A 206 -7.48 -23.01 24.59
CA SER A 206 -8.29 -23.49 25.71
C SER A 206 -8.57 -22.44 26.79
N LYS A 207 -7.81 -21.33 26.78
CA LYS A 207 -7.95 -20.22 27.73
C LYS A 207 -8.70 -19.02 27.19
N VAL A 208 -9.12 -19.05 25.94
CA VAL A 208 -9.77 -17.90 25.30
C VAL A 208 -11.06 -17.50 26.01
N GLU A 209 -11.90 -18.45 26.43
CA GLU A 209 -13.13 -18.13 27.15
C GLU A 209 -12.87 -17.37 28.45
N GLU A 210 -11.74 -17.60 29.11
CA GLU A 210 -11.32 -16.83 30.29
C GLU A 210 -10.72 -15.47 29.88
N LEU A 211 -9.86 -15.47 28.87
CA LEU A 211 -9.18 -14.28 28.38
C LEU A 211 -10.12 -13.25 27.77
N ILE A 212 -11.18 -13.67 27.08
CA ILE A 212 -12.10 -12.78 26.39
C ILE A 212 -13.01 -11.99 27.34
N LEU A 213 -13.27 -12.51 28.54
CA LEU A 213 -14.14 -11.88 29.53
C LEU A 213 -13.60 -10.49 29.92
N GLY A 214 -14.51 -9.50 30.00
CA GLY A 214 -14.20 -8.11 30.33
C GLY A 214 -14.52 -7.16 29.20
N THR A 215 -14.02 -5.93 29.31
CA THR A 215 -14.37 -4.83 28.39
C THR A 215 -13.26 -4.60 27.36
N TRP A 216 -13.67 -4.49 26.12
CA TRP A 216 -12.82 -4.27 24.96
C TRP A 216 -13.33 -3.09 24.12
N VAL A 217 -12.43 -2.36 23.50
CA VAL A 217 -12.75 -1.28 22.55
C VAL A 217 -12.23 -1.67 21.18
N GLY A 218 -13.11 -1.64 20.17
CA GLY A 218 -12.72 -1.84 18.78
C GLY A 218 -11.94 -0.63 18.29
N GLU A 219 -10.68 -0.82 17.90
CA GLU A 219 -9.77 0.24 17.47
C GLU A 219 -9.27 0.06 16.05
N THR A 220 -9.42 -1.14 15.48
CA THR A 220 -8.95 -1.47 14.14
C THR A 220 -10.05 -2.20 13.40
N GLN A 221 -10.41 -1.75 12.20
CA GLN A 221 -11.30 -2.48 11.32
C GLN A 221 -10.80 -2.42 9.89
N LEU A 222 -10.38 -3.57 9.38
CA LEU A 222 -10.04 -3.78 7.98
C LEU A 222 -11.17 -4.58 7.31
N CYS A 223 -11.57 -4.14 6.12
CA CYS A 223 -12.53 -4.86 5.27
C CYS A 223 -11.77 -5.45 4.09
N TYR A 224 -12.00 -6.71 3.80
CA TYR A 224 -11.32 -7.44 2.72
C TYR A 224 -12.25 -7.69 1.54
N GLU A 225 -11.68 -7.90 0.36
CA GLU A 225 -12.43 -8.15 -0.87
C GLU A 225 -13.10 -9.53 -0.89
N ASP A 226 -12.45 -10.52 -0.24
CA ASP A 226 -12.92 -11.91 -0.26
C ASP A 226 -12.48 -12.70 0.98
N ALA A 227 -12.93 -13.97 1.05
CA ALA A 227 -12.62 -14.90 2.12
C ALA A 227 -11.15 -15.32 2.22
N ALA A 228 -10.32 -14.99 1.26
CA ALA A 228 -8.89 -15.31 1.31
C ALA A 228 -8.11 -14.32 2.20
N TYR A 229 -8.71 -13.17 2.53
CA TYR A 229 -8.12 -12.10 3.36
C TYR A 229 -6.74 -11.64 2.84
N GLN A 230 -6.59 -11.56 1.51
CA GLN A 230 -5.32 -11.21 0.87
C GLN A 230 -5.25 -9.74 0.44
N ARG A 231 -6.41 -9.08 0.30
CA ARG A 231 -6.48 -7.71 -0.18
C ARG A 231 -7.48 -6.89 0.63
N VAL A 232 -6.98 -5.87 1.30
CA VAL A 232 -7.81 -4.91 2.01
C VAL A 232 -8.57 -4.02 1.02
N HIS A 233 -9.91 -4.05 1.09
CA HIS A 233 -10.79 -3.18 0.31
C HIS A 233 -10.92 -1.80 0.91
N SER A 234 -11.06 -1.72 2.24
CA SER A 234 -11.14 -0.45 2.96
C SER A 234 -10.66 -0.57 4.40
N VAL A 235 -10.13 0.53 4.92
CA VAL A 235 -9.76 0.71 6.32
C VAL A 235 -10.80 1.63 6.94
N GLN A 236 -11.54 1.15 7.95
CA GLN A 236 -12.53 1.97 8.65
C GLN A 236 -11.97 2.56 9.94
N ALA A 237 -11.08 1.84 10.60
CA ALA A 237 -10.32 2.34 11.74
C ALA A 237 -8.97 1.65 11.80
N LEU A 238 -7.94 2.37 12.23
CA LEU A 238 -6.64 1.81 12.54
C LEU A 238 -5.98 2.65 13.63
N PHE A 239 -5.66 2.01 14.75
CA PHE A 239 -5.00 2.67 15.86
C PHE A 239 -3.58 3.11 15.47
N GLY A 240 -3.25 4.37 15.77
CA GLY A 240 -1.90 4.90 15.57
C GLY A 240 -1.55 5.36 14.16
N MET A 241 -2.51 5.37 13.22
CA MET A 241 -2.27 5.96 11.90
C MET A 241 -2.40 7.49 11.93
N PRO A 242 -1.34 8.23 11.57
CA PRO A 242 -1.34 9.70 11.67
C PRO A 242 -2.23 10.39 10.63
N TYR A 243 -2.68 9.69 9.59
CA TYR A 243 -3.47 10.26 8.48
C TYR A 243 -4.97 9.98 8.55
N MET A 244 -5.35 8.99 9.29
CA MET A 244 -6.73 8.91 9.72
C MET A 244 -6.78 9.74 11.00
N GLU A 245 -7.16 11.03 10.91
CA GLU A 245 -7.79 11.61 12.08
C GLU A 245 -8.72 10.53 12.58
N PRO A 246 -8.62 10.12 13.86
CA PRO A 246 -9.58 9.21 14.42
C PRO A 246 -10.92 9.88 14.15
N GLN A 247 -11.52 9.54 13.00
CA GLN A 247 -12.91 9.83 12.77
C GLN A 247 -13.56 9.16 13.93
N ALA A 248 -13.92 9.99 14.83
CA ALA A 248 -14.31 9.75 16.17
C ALA A 248 -14.55 8.27 16.39
N PRO A 249 -13.80 7.64 17.22
CA PRO A 249 -13.43 6.25 17.14
C PRO A 249 -14.66 5.40 16.87
N LEU A 250 -14.56 4.40 16.02
CA LEU A 250 -15.42 3.24 16.07
C LEU A 250 -15.20 2.54 17.43
N CYS A 251 -15.22 3.32 18.51
CA CYS A 251 -15.05 2.82 19.86
C CYS A 251 -16.36 2.21 20.34
N ASP A 252 -16.89 1.27 19.53
CA ASP A 252 -17.86 0.36 20.07
C ASP A 252 -17.17 -0.40 21.21
N LYS A 253 -17.77 -0.34 22.39
CA LYS A 253 -17.31 -1.10 23.55
C LYS A 253 -18.03 -2.43 23.58
N TYR A 254 -17.26 -3.48 23.73
CA TYR A 254 -17.73 -4.85 23.85
C TYR A 254 -17.40 -5.35 25.26
N THR A 255 -18.41 -5.64 26.04
CA THR A 255 -18.21 -6.24 27.38
C THR A 255 -18.68 -7.68 27.35
N PHE A 256 -17.72 -8.61 27.32
CA PHE A 256 -18.00 -10.04 27.35
C PHE A 256 -18.21 -10.51 28.78
N SER A 257 -19.33 -11.15 29.02
CA SER A 257 -19.67 -11.96 30.21
C SER A 257 -19.70 -13.44 29.82
N ALA A 258 -19.91 -14.34 30.78
CA ALA A 258 -20.03 -15.77 30.49
C ALA A 258 -21.26 -16.12 29.61
N GLU A 259 -22.28 -15.27 29.59
CA GLU A 259 -23.56 -15.57 28.93
C GLU A 259 -23.81 -14.69 27.69
N SER A 260 -23.28 -13.50 27.66
CA SER A 260 -23.58 -12.51 26.62
C SER A 260 -22.44 -11.53 26.38
N VAL A 261 -22.47 -10.83 25.24
CA VAL A 261 -21.67 -9.65 24.98
C VAL A 261 -22.57 -8.41 24.90
N GLU A 262 -22.31 -7.45 25.78
CA GLU A 262 -22.90 -6.12 25.71
C GLU A 262 -22.09 -5.27 24.75
N VAL A 263 -22.74 -4.68 23.75
CA VAL A 263 -22.12 -3.77 22.76
C VAL A 263 -22.72 -2.38 22.94
N ILE A 264 -21.89 -1.42 23.29
CA ILE A 264 -22.27 -0.01 23.36
C ILE A 264 -21.75 0.67 22.09
N ARG A 265 -22.66 1.01 21.18
CA ARG A 265 -22.36 1.76 19.96
C ARG A 265 -22.36 3.24 20.22
N ASN A 266 -21.25 3.88 19.92
CA ASN A 266 -21.20 5.33 19.86
C ASN A 266 -21.73 5.76 18.48
N SER A 267 -22.84 6.50 18.42
CA SER A 267 -23.34 7.03 17.15
C SER A 267 -22.44 8.16 16.64
N TYR A 268 -21.88 7.97 15.44
CA TYR A 268 -21.06 9.01 14.79
C TYR A 268 -21.86 10.01 13.99
N VAL A 269 -23.10 9.68 13.69
CA VAL A 269 -23.93 10.48 12.80
C VAL A 269 -24.44 11.75 13.49
N GLU A 270 -24.52 11.71 14.81
CA GLU A 270 -24.99 12.84 15.62
C GLU A 270 -24.18 12.91 16.93
N PRO A 271 -23.27 13.91 17.09
CA PRO A 271 -22.41 14.04 18.28
C PRO A 271 -23.19 14.12 19.61
N ASP A 272 -24.44 14.50 19.57
CA ASP A 272 -25.35 14.67 20.72
C ASP A 272 -26.26 13.46 20.97
N SER A 273 -26.13 12.38 20.19
CA SER A 273 -26.95 11.17 20.38
C SER A 273 -26.45 10.35 21.56
N GLU A 274 -27.37 9.85 22.39
CA GLU A 274 -27.01 8.93 23.46
C GLU A 274 -26.49 7.59 22.88
N PRO A 275 -25.45 6.97 23.48
CA PRO A 275 -24.96 5.66 23.07
C PRO A 275 -26.06 4.61 23.12
N VAL A 276 -26.15 3.79 22.07
CA VAL A 276 -27.12 2.70 22.02
C VAL A 276 -26.47 1.42 22.52
N THR A 277 -27.12 0.76 23.48
CA THR A 277 -26.66 -0.50 24.08
C THR A 277 -27.43 -1.68 23.51
N TYR A 278 -26.70 -2.70 23.12
CA TYR A 278 -27.24 -3.98 22.64
C TYR A 278 -26.65 -5.13 23.46
N ASN A 279 -27.41 -6.23 23.59
CA ASN A 279 -26.92 -7.46 24.17
C ASN A 279 -27.07 -8.58 23.13
N PHE A 280 -25.99 -9.35 22.93
CA PHE A 280 -25.92 -10.42 21.94
C PHE A 280 -25.42 -11.70 22.58
N ASP A 281 -25.84 -12.82 22.05
CA ASP A 281 -25.25 -14.13 22.37
C ASP A 281 -23.90 -14.27 21.68
N TRP A 282 -22.95 -14.90 22.36
CA TRP A 282 -21.66 -15.25 21.78
C TRP A 282 -21.28 -16.68 22.15
N SER A 283 -20.40 -17.27 21.35
CA SER A 283 -19.81 -18.58 21.63
C SER A 283 -18.39 -18.66 21.07
N TYR A 284 -17.59 -19.51 21.66
CA TYR A 284 -16.24 -19.80 21.21
C TYR A 284 -16.02 -21.32 21.08
N GLU A 285 -15.43 -21.75 19.97
CA GLU A 285 -15.07 -23.14 19.70
C GLU A 285 -13.54 -23.27 19.74
N ALA A 286 -13.00 -23.90 20.79
CA ALA A 286 -11.57 -23.96 21.03
C ALA A 286 -10.78 -24.77 19.96
N GLU A 287 -11.39 -25.80 19.36
CA GLU A 287 -10.72 -26.63 18.35
C GLU A 287 -10.34 -25.82 17.12
N THR A 288 -11.24 -25.00 16.63
CA THR A 288 -11.10 -24.16 15.43
C THR A 288 -10.65 -22.73 15.74
N ALA A 289 -10.65 -22.33 17.02
CA ALA A 289 -10.51 -20.95 17.48
C ALA A 289 -11.61 -20.02 16.93
N ASN A 290 -12.81 -20.55 16.67
CA ASN A 290 -13.89 -19.78 16.08
C ASN A 290 -14.69 -19.03 17.13
N LEU A 291 -14.74 -17.71 17.00
CA LEU A 291 -15.59 -16.81 17.77
C LEU A 291 -16.83 -16.47 16.95
N THR A 292 -18.00 -16.58 17.56
CA THR A 292 -19.29 -16.25 16.93
C THR A 292 -20.06 -15.28 17.80
N ILE A 293 -20.61 -14.23 17.19
CA ILE A 293 -21.52 -13.26 17.82
C ILE A 293 -22.79 -13.16 16.99
N SER A 294 -23.95 -13.32 17.63
CA SER A 294 -25.27 -13.26 16.98
C SER A 294 -25.83 -11.84 17.06
N PHE A 295 -25.49 -10.99 16.10
CA PHE A 295 -26.02 -9.62 16.00
C PHE A 295 -27.48 -9.62 15.53
N ASN A 296 -28.19 -8.50 15.73
CA ASN A 296 -29.58 -8.33 15.28
C ASN A 296 -29.75 -8.48 13.76
N ASP A 297 -28.70 -8.16 13.01
CA ASP A 297 -28.69 -8.10 11.55
C ASP A 297 -27.94 -9.25 10.90
N GLY A 298 -27.52 -10.25 11.67
CA GLY A 298 -26.88 -11.46 11.18
C GLY A 298 -25.85 -12.03 12.17
N ILE A 299 -25.33 -13.17 11.81
CA ILE A 299 -24.27 -13.85 12.59
C ILE A 299 -22.92 -13.43 12.04
N ALA A 300 -22.04 -12.95 12.91
CA ALA A 300 -20.63 -12.81 12.61
C ALA A 300 -19.87 -14.01 13.17
N SER A 301 -19.13 -14.72 12.34
CA SER A 301 -18.40 -15.92 12.74
C SER A 301 -17.06 -16.01 12.06
N GLY A 302 -16.01 -16.38 12.80
CA GLY A 302 -14.69 -16.52 12.24
C GLY A 302 -13.59 -16.74 13.26
N ALA A 303 -12.36 -16.83 12.78
CA ALA A 303 -11.21 -17.19 13.59
C ALA A 303 -10.74 -16.05 14.49
N LEU A 304 -10.55 -16.32 15.76
CA LEU A 304 -9.74 -15.48 16.62
C LEU A 304 -8.27 -15.74 16.27
N VAL A 305 -7.62 -14.76 15.64
CA VAL A 305 -6.26 -14.93 15.09
C VAL A 305 -5.17 -14.53 16.08
N ALA A 306 -5.48 -13.68 17.07
CA ALA A 306 -4.59 -13.35 18.17
C ALA A 306 -5.38 -12.86 19.39
N ILE A 307 -4.97 -13.22 20.61
CA ILE A 307 -5.50 -12.69 21.86
C ILE A 307 -4.45 -12.78 22.97
N ASN A 308 -4.36 -11.72 23.78
CA ASN A 308 -3.66 -11.70 25.06
C ASN A 308 -4.43 -10.82 26.07
N ASP A 309 -3.80 -10.46 27.18
CA ASP A 309 -4.39 -9.63 28.22
C ASP A 309 -4.61 -8.15 27.83
N LYS A 310 -4.12 -7.72 26.65
CA LYS A 310 -4.15 -6.33 26.19
C LYS A 310 -4.88 -6.12 24.88
N ALA A 311 -4.77 -7.07 23.94
CA ALA A 311 -5.31 -6.96 22.59
C ALA A 311 -5.92 -8.27 22.09
N MET A 312 -6.84 -8.16 21.16
CA MET A 312 -7.50 -9.27 20.50
C MET A 312 -7.75 -8.92 19.04
N TYR A 313 -7.50 -9.86 18.12
CA TYR A 313 -7.79 -9.71 16.70
C TYR A 313 -8.70 -10.86 16.24
N TRP A 314 -9.85 -10.48 15.68
CA TRP A 314 -10.88 -11.40 15.21
C TRP A 314 -11.10 -11.23 13.72
N GLN A 315 -10.85 -12.29 12.96
CA GLN A 315 -11.05 -12.40 11.52
C GLN A 315 -12.37 -13.14 11.28
N PHE A 316 -13.35 -12.46 10.67
CA PHE A 316 -14.71 -13.01 10.58
C PHE A 316 -15.43 -12.60 9.30
N GLU A 317 -16.44 -13.39 8.97
CA GLU A 317 -17.44 -13.06 7.97
C GLU A 317 -18.72 -12.55 8.65
N HIS A 318 -19.29 -11.48 8.08
CA HIS A 318 -20.60 -10.97 8.50
C HIS A 318 -21.35 -10.46 7.27
N ARG A 319 -22.56 -10.99 7.01
CA ARG A 319 -23.31 -10.77 5.77
C ARG A 319 -22.46 -11.19 4.55
N GLU A 320 -22.18 -10.28 3.64
CA GLU A 320 -21.35 -10.51 2.44
C GLU A 320 -19.94 -9.89 2.57
N GLY A 321 -19.54 -9.50 3.78
CA GLY A 321 -18.25 -8.85 4.04
C GLY A 321 -17.30 -9.70 4.86
N TYR A 322 -16.02 -9.49 4.64
CA TYR A 322 -14.90 -10.15 5.32
C TYR A 322 -14.10 -9.11 6.08
N TYR A 323 -13.86 -9.33 7.36
CA TYR A 323 -13.33 -8.32 8.27
C TYR A 323 -12.22 -8.86 9.16
N ILE A 324 -11.26 -7.99 9.51
CA ILE A 324 -10.45 -8.13 10.72
C ILE A 324 -10.82 -6.98 11.65
N LEU A 325 -11.25 -7.31 12.86
CA LEU A 325 -11.52 -6.36 13.93
C LEU A 325 -10.48 -6.55 15.04
N GLY A 326 -9.74 -5.50 15.32
CA GLY A 326 -8.76 -5.43 16.40
C GLY A 326 -9.34 -4.68 17.60
N PHE A 327 -9.13 -5.24 18.78
CA PHE A 327 -9.62 -4.70 20.04
C PHE A 327 -8.48 -4.44 20.99
N ARG A 328 -8.63 -3.39 21.80
CA ARG A 328 -7.82 -3.15 23.00
C ARG A 328 -8.64 -3.38 24.25
N ARG A 329 -8.07 -4.05 25.24
CA ARG A 329 -8.70 -4.21 26.55
C ARG A 329 -8.77 -2.87 27.28
N VAL A 330 -9.91 -2.59 27.91
CA VAL A 330 -10.11 -1.46 28.80
C VAL A 330 -10.05 -1.97 30.25
N ASN A 331 -9.15 -1.41 31.04
CA ASN A 331 -9.00 -1.72 32.49
C ASN A 331 -10.00 -0.93 33.32
#